data_0bb90e00eed9a667d3e1f21fb764a6df
#
_entry.id   0bb90e00eed9a667d3e1f21fb764a6df
#
_cell.length_a   1.000
_cell.length_b   1.000
_cell.length_c   1.000
_cell.angle_alpha   90.00
_cell.angle_beta   90.00
_cell.angle_gamma   90.00
#
_symmetry.space_group_name_H-M   'P 1'
#
loop_
_entity.id
_entity.type
_entity.pdbx_description
1 polymer ?
#
loop_
_entity_poly.entity_id
_entity_poly.type
_entity_poly.pdbx_seq_one_letter_code
_entity_poly.pdbx_strand_id
1 'polypeptide(L)'
;MPQKKYSLFHVQGGFGKHITSTAVAKCIKNNHPSRELIVCAVWAEIFQNLPFVDRIYQMGNTSYYYQNYVENMDSLIFANEPYFTTDHVNKKLPLVQTWSKMYNLDYKGEMPEIKFNPLQRKNAKDFWPGRANGKPIMVIQTNGGMYQEQRPYLWARDMPVALAQKLVDHYSDDYHIFQVTRPACEVLDDVEVIKDPVTNMELVSVLLHSEKRILIDSCLQHAAAALKMPSVVLWNGTSSKVFGWDMHTNIPAKKPAKMKLPNSVLFDFDFTGVEAEYPYVDEDDEIFDFDKIVEAVDKES
;
A
#
# COMPACT_ATOMS: atom_id res chain seq x y z
N MET A 1 -26.06 -30.86 15.52
CA MET A 1 -25.62 -29.47 15.59
C MET A 1 -25.62 -28.91 14.15
N PRO A 2 -26.01 -27.67 13.91
CA PRO A 2 -25.91 -27.12 12.56
C PRO A 2 -24.46 -27.16 12.07
N GLN A 3 -24.27 -27.53 10.83
CA GLN A 3 -22.93 -27.58 10.21
C GLN A 3 -22.30 -26.17 10.25
N LYS A 4 -21.07 -26.06 10.72
CA LYS A 4 -20.35 -24.80 10.72
C LYS A 4 -20.06 -24.35 9.27
N LYS A 5 -20.18 -23.06 9.03
CA LYS A 5 -19.99 -22.43 7.70
C LYS A 5 -18.80 -21.50 7.73
N TYR A 6 -17.94 -21.60 6.72
CA TYR A 6 -16.71 -20.84 6.65
C TYR A 6 -16.61 -20.07 5.33
N SER A 7 -16.00 -18.89 5.39
CA SER A 7 -15.44 -18.16 4.27
C SER A 7 -13.92 -18.17 4.42
N LEU A 8 -13.21 -18.79 3.50
CA LEU A 8 -11.76 -18.97 3.54
C LEU A 8 -11.13 -17.98 2.57
N PHE A 9 -10.40 -16.99 3.06
CA PHE A 9 -9.76 -15.98 2.24
C PHE A 9 -8.24 -16.13 2.26
N HIS A 10 -7.64 -16.40 1.10
CA HIS A 10 -6.21 -16.59 0.93
C HIS A 10 -5.58 -15.39 0.26
N VAL A 11 -4.51 -14.84 0.85
CA VAL A 11 -3.81 -13.66 0.32
C VAL A 11 -2.32 -13.91 0.26
N GLN A 12 -1.75 -13.70 -0.94
CA GLN A 12 -0.33 -13.79 -1.20
C GLN A 12 0.20 -12.46 -1.76
N GLY A 13 1.53 -12.35 -1.90
CA GLY A 13 2.18 -11.20 -2.51
C GLY A 13 2.64 -10.13 -1.53
N GLY A 14 2.74 -8.89 -2.00
CA GLY A 14 3.34 -7.79 -1.26
C GLY A 14 2.50 -7.27 -0.09
N PHE A 15 3.17 -6.55 0.81
CA PHE A 15 2.56 -6.00 2.02
C PHE A 15 1.39 -5.02 1.72
N GLY A 16 1.57 -4.10 0.75
CA GLY A 16 0.50 -3.17 0.36
C GLY A 16 -0.76 -3.87 -0.16
N LYS A 17 -0.60 -5.00 -0.88
CA LYS A 17 -1.72 -5.82 -1.33
C LYS A 17 -2.50 -6.42 -0.15
N HIS A 18 -1.81 -6.85 0.92
CA HIS A 18 -2.47 -7.35 2.11
C HIS A 18 -3.27 -6.27 2.82
N ILE A 19 -2.73 -5.04 2.89
CA ILE A 19 -3.49 -3.91 3.44
C ILE A 19 -4.76 -3.67 2.61
N THR A 20 -4.64 -3.59 1.29
CA THR A 20 -5.78 -3.43 0.39
C THR A 20 -6.80 -4.56 0.53
N SER A 21 -6.33 -5.79 0.70
CA SER A 21 -7.19 -6.98 0.81
C SER A 21 -8.01 -7.03 2.11
N THR A 22 -7.72 -6.21 3.13
CA THR A 22 -8.58 -6.10 4.31
C THR A 22 -9.96 -5.55 3.96
N ALA A 23 -10.05 -4.66 2.95
CA ALA A 23 -11.32 -4.20 2.40
C ALA A 23 -12.10 -5.34 1.73
N VAL A 24 -11.40 -6.21 0.98
CA VAL A 24 -12.01 -7.40 0.37
C VAL A 24 -12.50 -8.39 1.44
N ALA A 25 -11.69 -8.62 2.48
CA ALA A 25 -12.07 -9.46 3.62
C ALA A 25 -13.35 -8.95 4.30
N LYS A 26 -13.44 -7.63 4.50
CA LYS A 26 -14.65 -6.98 5.03
C LYS A 26 -15.84 -7.15 4.09
N CYS A 27 -15.64 -6.99 2.79
CA CYS A 27 -16.68 -7.23 1.79
C CYS A 27 -17.17 -8.69 1.82
N ILE A 28 -16.25 -9.67 1.92
CA ILE A 28 -16.62 -11.10 2.08
C ILE A 28 -17.49 -11.30 3.32
N LYS A 29 -17.08 -10.74 4.47
CA LYS A 29 -17.85 -10.87 5.72
C LYS A 29 -19.22 -10.22 5.63
N ASN A 30 -19.32 -9.05 5.00
CA ASN A 30 -20.58 -8.34 4.80
C ASN A 30 -21.56 -9.12 3.90
N ASN A 31 -21.05 -9.79 2.88
CA ASN A 31 -21.88 -10.61 1.97
C ASN A 31 -22.22 -11.99 2.58
N HIS A 32 -21.42 -12.49 3.51
CA HIS A 32 -21.60 -13.78 4.14
C HIS A 32 -21.56 -13.69 5.68
N PRO A 33 -22.45 -12.92 6.32
CA PRO A 33 -22.34 -12.59 7.75
C PRO A 33 -22.51 -13.81 8.69
N SER A 34 -23.20 -14.86 8.22
CA SER A 34 -23.39 -16.10 8.98
C SER A 34 -22.22 -17.07 8.95
N ARG A 35 -21.17 -16.77 8.14
CA ARG A 35 -19.97 -17.59 8.02
C ARG A 35 -18.84 -17.03 8.87
N GLU A 36 -18.07 -17.91 9.50
CA GLU A 36 -16.80 -17.50 10.10
C GLU A 36 -15.80 -17.16 8.97
N LEU A 37 -15.17 -15.99 9.04
CA LEU A 37 -14.14 -15.58 8.08
C LEU A 37 -12.77 -16.01 8.58
N ILE A 38 -12.15 -16.92 7.86
CA ILE A 38 -10.83 -17.46 8.13
C ILE A 38 -9.88 -16.89 7.08
N VAL A 39 -8.87 -16.16 7.53
CA VAL A 39 -7.85 -15.56 6.63
C VAL A 39 -6.56 -16.37 6.73
N CYS A 40 -6.00 -16.74 5.58
CA CYS A 40 -4.67 -17.33 5.45
C CYS A 40 -3.82 -16.41 4.57
N ALA A 41 -2.78 -15.79 5.14
CA ALA A 41 -2.06 -14.70 4.51
C ALA A 41 -0.55 -14.76 4.74
N VAL A 42 0.24 -14.26 3.77
CA VAL A 42 1.70 -14.12 3.92
C VAL A 42 2.04 -13.06 4.98
N TRP A 43 1.29 -11.96 5.02
CA TRP A 43 1.42 -10.90 6.02
C TRP A 43 0.23 -10.93 6.96
N ALA A 44 0.14 -12.01 7.75
CA ALA A 44 -1.02 -12.32 8.59
C ALA A 44 -1.27 -11.27 9.69
N GLU A 45 -0.23 -10.56 10.13
CA GLU A 45 -0.30 -9.52 11.14
C GLU A 45 -1.24 -8.36 10.77
N ILE A 46 -1.44 -8.10 9.47
CA ILE A 46 -2.34 -7.04 8.99
C ILE A 46 -3.80 -7.29 9.36
N PHE A 47 -4.18 -8.54 9.45
CA PHE A 47 -5.56 -8.93 9.77
C PHE A 47 -5.83 -9.01 11.27
N GLN A 48 -4.78 -8.88 12.10
CA GLN A 48 -4.94 -8.92 13.55
C GLN A 48 -5.82 -7.75 14.03
N ASN A 49 -6.61 -8.05 15.06
CA ASN A 49 -7.53 -7.10 15.69
C ASN A 49 -8.66 -6.56 14.79
N LEU A 50 -8.82 -7.07 13.55
CA LEU A 50 -9.96 -6.71 12.71
C LEU A 50 -11.21 -7.47 13.20
N PRO A 51 -12.30 -6.76 13.57
CA PRO A 51 -13.44 -7.40 14.25
C PRO A 51 -14.27 -8.30 13.35
N PHE A 52 -14.07 -8.24 12.06
CA PHE A 52 -14.77 -9.05 11.07
C PHE A 52 -13.99 -10.32 10.67
N VAL A 53 -12.77 -10.50 11.18
CA VAL A 53 -11.94 -11.69 10.95
C VAL A 53 -12.01 -12.59 12.17
N ASP A 54 -12.52 -13.81 11.99
CA ASP A 54 -12.73 -14.75 13.11
C ASP A 54 -11.45 -15.52 13.43
N ARG A 55 -10.63 -15.87 12.41
CA ARG A 55 -9.31 -16.52 12.60
C ARG A 55 -8.32 -16.16 11.52
N ILE A 56 -7.04 -16.24 11.87
CA ILE A 56 -5.92 -15.87 11.01
C ILE A 56 -4.88 -16.99 11.06
N TYR A 57 -4.38 -17.34 9.87
CA TYR A 57 -3.26 -18.27 9.69
C TYR A 57 -2.15 -17.61 8.89
N GLN A 58 -0.92 -17.81 9.35
CA GLN A 58 0.26 -17.51 8.56
C GLN A 58 0.34 -18.52 7.42
N MET A 59 0.44 -18.05 6.19
CA MET A 59 0.59 -18.94 5.04
C MET A 59 1.90 -19.75 5.16
N GLY A 60 1.80 -21.05 4.92
CA GLY A 60 2.90 -22.00 5.17
C GLY A 60 2.90 -22.65 6.55
N ASN A 61 2.11 -22.12 7.51
CA ASN A 61 1.91 -22.72 8.82
C ASN A 61 0.41 -23.00 9.04
N THR A 62 -0.11 -23.98 8.32
CA THR A 62 -1.54 -24.27 8.19
C THR A 62 -1.90 -25.70 8.65
N SER A 63 -1.23 -26.19 9.71
CA SER A 63 -1.50 -27.52 10.28
C SER A 63 -2.99 -27.70 10.58
N TYR A 64 -3.55 -28.81 10.15
CA TYR A 64 -4.97 -29.16 10.30
C TYR A 64 -5.97 -28.20 9.64
N TYR A 65 -5.53 -27.25 8.82
CA TYR A 65 -6.40 -26.28 8.16
C TYR A 65 -7.44 -26.93 7.27
N TYR A 66 -7.01 -27.93 6.46
CA TYR A 66 -7.89 -28.66 5.56
C TYR A 66 -8.99 -29.42 6.35
N GLN A 67 -8.59 -30.16 7.37
CA GLN A 67 -9.51 -30.95 8.22
C GLN A 67 -10.49 -30.05 8.98
N ASN A 68 -10.03 -28.91 9.45
CA ASN A 68 -10.85 -28.03 10.28
C ASN A 68 -11.84 -27.17 9.48
N TYR A 69 -11.49 -26.83 8.22
CA TYR A 69 -12.25 -25.83 7.50
C TYR A 69 -12.71 -26.24 6.09
N VAL A 70 -12.19 -27.32 5.52
CA VAL A 70 -12.52 -27.75 4.16
C VAL A 70 -13.17 -29.11 4.14
N GLU A 71 -12.56 -30.12 4.78
CA GLU A 71 -13.00 -31.49 4.74
C GLU A 71 -14.38 -31.65 5.42
N ASN A 72 -15.40 -32.03 4.64
CA ASN A 72 -16.78 -32.18 5.10
C ASN A 72 -17.41 -30.91 5.73
N MET A 73 -16.90 -29.72 5.37
CA MET A 73 -17.42 -28.43 5.85
C MET A 73 -18.15 -27.67 4.74
N ASP A 74 -19.10 -26.81 5.15
CA ASP A 74 -19.72 -25.85 4.22
C ASP A 74 -18.81 -24.63 4.08
N SER A 75 -17.88 -24.67 3.12
CA SER A 75 -16.86 -23.65 2.96
C SER A 75 -16.87 -23.00 1.59
N LEU A 76 -16.81 -21.65 1.57
CA LEU A 76 -16.53 -20.84 0.39
C LEU A 76 -15.06 -20.48 0.38
N ILE A 77 -14.37 -20.71 -0.72
CA ILE A 77 -12.92 -20.43 -0.84
C ILE A 77 -12.70 -19.26 -1.80
N PHE A 78 -12.05 -18.21 -1.30
CA PHE A 78 -11.67 -17.01 -2.00
C PHE A 78 -10.14 -16.95 -2.08
N ALA A 79 -9.58 -17.55 -3.15
CA ALA A 79 -8.12 -17.71 -3.28
C ALA A 79 -7.54 -17.05 -4.54
N ASN A 80 -8.38 -16.63 -5.49
CA ASN A 80 -7.92 -16.06 -6.74
C ASN A 80 -7.62 -14.56 -6.60
N GLU A 81 -6.73 -14.08 -7.46
CA GLU A 81 -6.30 -12.70 -7.51
C GLU A 81 -6.87 -11.97 -8.73
N PRO A 82 -7.16 -10.66 -8.63
CA PRO A 82 -7.89 -9.94 -9.68
C PRO A 82 -7.05 -9.59 -10.92
N TYR A 83 -5.71 -9.75 -10.86
CA TYR A 83 -4.78 -9.19 -11.85
C TYR A 83 -4.99 -9.66 -13.29
N PHE A 84 -5.59 -10.81 -13.49
CA PHE A 84 -5.91 -11.36 -14.82
C PHE A 84 -7.35 -11.11 -15.26
N THR A 85 -8.13 -10.40 -14.47
CA THR A 85 -9.49 -10.04 -14.88
C THR A 85 -9.48 -8.97 -15.96
N THR A 86 -10.46 -9.02 -16.86
CA THR A 86 -10.62 -8.01 -17.93
C THR A 86 -10.74 -6.59 -17.36
N ASP A 87 -11.40 -6.43 -16.22
CA ASP A 87 -11.57 -5.11 -15.59
C ASP A 87 -10.25 -4.57 -15.05
N HIS A 88 -9.39 -5.43 -14.51
CA HIS A 88 -8.05 -5.02 -14.06
C HIS A 88 -7.15 -4.69 -15.25
N VAL A 89 -7.04 -5.60 -16.23
CA VAL A 89 -6.20 -5.43 -17.41
C VAL A 89 -6.54 -4.14 -18.17
N ASN A 90 -7.84 -3.80 -18.26
CA ASN A 90 -8.28 -2.56 -18.90
C ASN A 90 -8.36 -1.36 -17.95
N LYS A 91 -7.90 -1.48 -16.70
CA LYS A 91 -7.89 -0.40 -15.68
C LYS A 91 -9.25 0.30 -15.54
N LYS A 92 -10.32 -0.50 -15.55
CA LYS A 92 -11.69 0.03 -15.52
C LYS A 92 -12.15 0.44 -14.13
N LEU A 93 -11.73 -0.31 -13.12
CA LEU A 93 -12.21 -0.21 -11.76
C LEU A 93 -11.04 -0.17 -10.76
N PRO A 94 -11.23 0.41 -9.57
CA PRO A 94 -10.32 0.25 -8.45
C PRO A 94 -10.09 -1.23 -8.10
N LEU A 95 -8.90 -1.54 -7.58
CA LEU A 95 -8.48 -2.92 -7.31
C LEU A 95 -9.45 -3.67 -6.39
N VAL A 96 -9.90 -3.03 -5.28
CA VAL A 96 -10.85 -3.65 -4.34
C VAL A 96 -12.17 -3.98 -5.01
N GLN A 97 -12.69 -3.05 -5.82
CA GLN A 97 -13.94 -3.26 -6.54
C GLN A 97 -13.81 -4.39 -7.57
N THR A 98 -12.70 -4.42 -8.32
CA THR A 98 -12.40 -5.50 -9.27
C THR A 98 -12.33 -6.86 -8.56
N TRP A 99 -11.64 -6.90 -7.43
CA TRP A 99 -11.47 -8.13 -6.65
C TRP A 99 -12.80 -8.63 -6.08
N SER A 100 -13.59 -7.73 -5.51
CA SER A 100 -14.93 -8.05 -4.99
C SER A 100 -15.87 -8.54 -6.11
N LYS A 101 -15.85 -7.87 -7.26
CA LYS A 101 -16.63 -8.27 -8.44
C LYS A 101 -16.24 -9.66 -8.95
N MET A 102 -14.94 -9.99 -8.98
CA MET A 102 -14.46 -11.32 -9.37
C MET A 102 -15.02 -12.42 -8.48
N TYR A 103 -15.27 -12.11 -7.21
CA TYR A 103 -15.88 -13.04 -6.25
C TYR A 103 -17.43 -12.96 -6.21
N ASN A 104 -18.06 -12.20 -7.11
CA ASN A 104 -19.50 -11.96 -7.14
C ASN A 104 -20.02 -11.36 -5.81
N LEU A 105 -19.24 -10.50 -5.17
CA LEU A 105 -19.61 -9.81 -3.95
C LEU A 105 -20.25 -8.44 -4.27
N ASP A 106 -21.25 -8.06 -3.49
CA ASP A 106 -21.84 -6.73 -3.51
C ASP A 106 -20.93 -5.76 -2.76
N TYR A 107 -20.06 -5.06 -3.52
CA TYR A 107 -19.13 -4.06 -3.00
C TYR A 107 -19.85 -2.75 -2.70
N LYS A 108 -19.74 -2.26 -1.48
CA LYS A 108 -20.41 -1.03 -0.98
C LYS A 108 -19.45 0.08 -0.63
N GLY A 109 -18.23 0.06 -1.19
CA GLY A 109 -17.21 1.05 -0.87
C GLY A 109 -16.38 0.71 0.37
N GLU A 110 -16.22 -0.58 0.67
CA GLU A 110 -15.38 -1.01 1.78
C GLU A 110 -13.96 -0.47 1.62
N MET A 111 -13.50 0.23 2.66
CA MET A 111 -12.14 0.77 2.75
C MET A 111 -11.24 -0.21 3.51
N PRO A 112 -9.92 -0.18 3.25
CA PRO A 112 -8.97 -0.97 4.02
C PRO A 112 -8.97 -0.54 5.49
N GLU A 113 -8.59 -1.46 6.36
CA GLU A 113 -8.47 -1.21 7.79
C GLU A 113 -7.19 -1.84 8.35
N ILE A 114 -6.53 -1.11 9.23
CA ILE A 114 -5.45 -1.59 10.09
C ILE A 114 -5.81 -1.22 11.53
N LYS A 115 -5.65 -2.17 12.44
CA LYS A 115 -5.89 -1.92 13.86
C LYS A 115 -4.68 -2.28 14.70
N PHE A 116 -4.16 -1.28 15.38
CA PHE A 116 -3.12 -1.44 16.38
C PHE A 116 -3.74 -1.80 17.73
N ASN A 117 -3.14 -2.75 18.42
CA ASN A 117 -3.49 -3.02 19.81
C ASN A 117 -2.98 -1.89 20.75
N PRO A 118 -3.42 -1.83 22.01
CA PRO A 118 -3.03 -0.77 22.95
C PRO A 118 -1.51 -0.66 23.16
N LEU A 119 -0.79 -1.80 23.19
CA LEU A 119 0.66 -1.81 23.37
C LEU A 119 1.38 -1.26 22.14
N GLN A 120 0.98 -1.65 20.95
CA GLN A 120 1.52 -1.12 19.69
C GLN A 120 1.31 0.40 19.60
N ARG A 121 0.12 0.90 19.97
CA ARG A 121 -0.17 2.35 20.00
C ARG A 121 0.71 3.09 21.00
N LYS A 122 0.89 2.52 22.20
CA LYS A 122 1.74 3.10 23.23
C LYS A 122 3.20 3.16 22.75
N ASN A 123 3.72 2.05 22.24
CA ASN A 123 5.08 2.00 21.74
C ASN A 123 5.31 3.01 20.61
N ALA A 124 4.40 3.12 19.65
CA ALA A 124 4.49 4.09 18.55
C ALA A 124 4.49 5.53 19.07
N LYS A 125 3.63 5.83 20.06
CA LYS A 125 3.56 7.16 20.68
C LYS A 125 4.85 7.55 21.39
N ASP A 126 5.52 6.61 22.02
CA ASP A 126 6.76 6.87 22.75
C ASP A 126 7.96 6.93 21.77
N PHE A 127 7.95 6.09 20.73
CA PHE A 127 9.07 5.92 19.81
C PHE A 127 9.22 7.07 18.79
N TRP A 128 8.18 7.35 18.00
CA TRP A 128 8.30 8.29 16.88
C TRP A 128 8.46 9.75 17.35
N PRO A 129 7.61 10.28 18.25
CA PRO A 129 7.79 11.63 18.76
C PRO A 129 9.10 11.80 19.56
N GLY A 130 9.56 10.74 20.23
CA GLY A 130 10.84 10.77 20.95
C GLY A 130 12.04 11.00 20.03
N ARG A 131 12.00 10.45 18.81
CA ARG A 131 13.04 10.65 17.77
C ARG A 131 12.96 12.04 17.12
N ALA A 132 11.76 12.56 16.99
CA ALA A 132 11.54 13.86 16.34
C ALA A 132 11.97 15.08 17.16
N ASN A 133 12.45 14.91 18.41
CA ASN A 133 12.95 15.98 19.26
C ASN A 133 11.99 17.18 19.40
N GLY A 134 10.68 16.91 19.41
CA GLY A 134 9.65 17.93 19.57
C GLY A 134 9.23 18.65 18.28
N LYS A 135 9.87 18.38 17.14
CA LYS A 135 9.38 18.86 15.83
C LYS A 135 8.16 18.03 15.37
N PRO A 136 7.23 18.61 14.60
CA PRO A 136 6.21 17.85 13.92
C PRO A 136 6.85 16.88 12.93
N ILE A 137 6.21 15.72 12.71
CA ILE A 137 6.76 14.66 11.88
C ILE A 137 6.20 14.75 10.47
N MET A 138 7.09 14.71 9.49
CA MET A 138 6.79 14.49 8.09
C MET A 138 7.32 13.12 7.64
N VAL A 139 6.55 12.40 6.83
CA VAL A 139 7.00 11.14 6.23
C VAL A 139 7.14 11.32 4.72
N ILE A 140 8.32 11.03 4.19
CA ILE A 140 8.57 10.96 2.76
C ILE A 140 8.93 9.53 2.36
N GLN A 141 8.18 8.94 1.44
CA GLN A 141 8.50 7.63 0.89
C GLN A 141 9.07 7.80 -0.52
N THR A 142 10.36 7.54 -0.68
CA THR A 142 11.06 7.71 -1.96
C THR A 142 11.04 6.45 -2.83
N ASN A 143 11.00 5.26 -2.20
CA ASN A 143 11.06 4.00 -2.92
C ASN A 143 10.04 2.99 -2.37
N GLY A 144 9.64 2.05 -3.21
CA GLY A 144 8.66 1.02 -2.86
C GLY A 144 9.10 -0.40 -3.20
N GLY A 145 8.58 -1.37 -2.42
CA GLY A 145 8.82 -2.79 -2.64
C GLY A 145 10.20 -3.28 -2.18
N MET A 146 10.43 -4.58 -2.30
CA MET A 146 11.74 -5.17 -2.02
C MET A 146 12.67 -4.97 -3.22
N TYR A 147 13.93 -4.64 -2.95
CA TYR A 147 14.96 -4.65 -3.98
C TYR A 147 15.09 -6.08 -4.54
N GLN A 148 14.94 -6.19 -5.85
CA GLN A 148 15.23 -7.41 -6.59
C GLN A 148 16.08 -6.97 -7.77
N GLU A 149 17.32 -7.45 -7.85
CA GLU A 149 18.27 -7.14 -8.92
C GLU A 149 17.72 -7.35 -10.33
N GLN A 150 16.69 -8.16 -10.46
CA GLN A 150 16.05 -8.50 -11.73
C GLN A 150 14.80 -7.66 -12.08
N ARG A 151 14.51 -6.59 -11.34
CA ARG A 151 13.38 -5.70 -11.67
C ARG A 151 13.87 -4.39 -12.28
N PRO A 152 13.95 -4.31 -13.61
CA PRO A 152 14.48 -3.13 -14.30
C PRO A 152 13.56 -1.89 -14.21
N TYR A 153 12.37 -2.01 -13.60
CA TYR A 153 11.33 -0.98 -13.63
C TYR A 153 11.03 -0.35 -12.27
N LEU A 154 12.01 -0.28 -11.39
CA LEU A 154 11.84 0.33 -10.07
C LEU A 154 11.41 1.80 -10.17
N TRP A 155 11.97 2.51 -11.13
CA TRP A 155 11.62 3.90 -11.46
C TRP A 155 10.11 4.13 -11.72
N ALA A 156 9.38 3.09 -12.13
CA ALA A 156 7.94 3.21 -12.38
C ALA A 156 7.11 3.57 -11.13
N ARG A 157 7.70 3.46 -9.96
CA ARG A 157 7.06 3.83 -8.68
C ARG A 157 7.90 4.78 -7.86
N ASP A 158 9.21 4.77 -8.06
CA ASP A 158 10.15 5.52 -7.22
C ASP A 158 10.01 7.02 -7.48
N MET A 159 10.15 7.81 -6.43
CA MET A 159 10.22 9.25 -6.53
C MET A 159 11.61 9.66 -7.06
N PRO A 160 11.71 10.56 -8.05
CA PRO A 160 12.99 11.08 -8.46
C PRO A 160 13.78 11.69 -7.29
N VAL A 161 15.06 11.36 -7.18
CA VAL A 161 15.89 11.74 -6.05
C VAL A 161 16.03 13.26 -5.94
N ALA A 162 16.28 13.95 -7.06
CA ALA A 162 16.40 15.41 -7.09
C ALA A 162 15.11 16.10 -6.60
N LEU A 163 13.94 15.60 -7.01
CA LEU A 163 12.66 16.09 -6.51
C LEU A 163 12.50 15.84 -5.01
N ALA A 164 12.85 14.62 -4.57
CA ALA A 164 12.74 14.25 -3.16
C ALA A 164 13.61 15.15 -2.28
N GLN A 165 14.87 15.42 -2.68
CA GLN A 165 15.76 16.32 -1.97
C GLN A 165 15.19 17.73 -1.92
N LYS A 166 14.72 18.26 -3.05
CA LYS A 166 14.11 19.59 -3.12
C LYS A 166 12.89 19.74 -2.18
N LEU A 167 12.10 18.67 -2.01
CA LEU A 167 10.99 18.65 -1.05
C LEU A 167 11.50 18.63 0.39
N VAL A 168 12.55 17.87 0.67
CA VAL A 168 13.19 17.86 2.00
C VAL A 168 13.77 19.24 2.34
N ASP A 169 14.51 19.85 1.43
CA ASP A 169 15.08 21.19 1.61
C ASP A 169 14.01 22.25 1.93
N HIS A 170 12.83 22.07 1.35
CA HIS A 170 11.69 22.99 1.57
C HIS A 170 11.06 22.83 2.96
N TYR A 171 11.04 21.61 3.54
CA TYR A 171 10.31 21.32 4.78
C TYR A 171 11.20 21.03 6.00
N SER A 172 12.52 20.87 5.84
CA SER A 172 13.43 20.43 6.92
C SER A 172 13.55 21.40 8.10
N ASP A 173 13.32 22.70 7.86
CA ASP A 173 13.32 23.70 8.94
C ASP A 173 12.12 23.52 9.89
N ASP A 174 10.97 23.16 9.37
CA ASP A 174 9.71 23.08 10.12
C ASP A 174 9.40 21.68 10.62
N TYR A 175 9.86 20.63 9.93
CA TYR A 175 9.52 19.23 10.22
C TYR A 175 10.75 18.39 10.53
N HIS A 176 10.56 17.38 11.38
CA HIS A 176 11.46 16.23 11.44
C HIS A 176 11.02 15.22 10.37
N ILE A 177 11.86 15.01 9.36
CA ILE A 177 11.50 14.23 8.18
C ILE A 177 12.02 12.80 8.29
N PHE A 178 11.11 11.83 8.32
CA PHE A 178 11.46 10.42 8.18
C PHE A 178 11.41 9.99 6.72
N GLN A 179 12.55 9.53 6.20
CA GLN A 179 12.61 8.92 4.88
C GLN A 179 12.38 7.42 4.97
N VAL A 180 11.43 6.93 4.18
CA VAL A 180 11.21 5.50 3.94
C VAL A 180 11.78 5.14 2.58
N THR A 181 12.87 4.37 2.58
CA THR A 181 13.60 3.98 1.38
C THR A 181 14.07 2.52 1.46
N ARG A 182 14.46 1.94 0.34
CA ARG A 182 15.06 0.59 0.29
C ARG A 182 16.53 0.64 0.74
N PRO A 183 17.07 -0.45 1.28
CA PRO A 183 18.44 -0.48 1.80
C PRO A 183 19.55 -0.08 0.81
N ALA A 184 19.37 -0.29 -0.48
CA ALA A 184 20.36 0.01 -1.52
C ALA A 184 20.07 1.31 -2.29
N CYS A 185 19.09 2.09 -1.85
CA CYS A 185 18.72 3.34 -2.50
C CYS A 185 19.32 4.54 -1.78
N GLU A 186 19.30 5.66 -2.47
CA GLU A 186 19.88 6.90 -2.02
C GLU A 186 19.19 7.43 -0.76
N VAL A 187 20.01 7.92 0.15
CA VAL A 187 19.58 8.60 1.37
C VAL A 187 19.69 10.08 1.11
N LEU A 188 18.60 10.79 1.37
CA LEU A 188 18.55 12.24 1.24
C LEU A 188 19.31 12.91 2.38
N ASP A 189 19.75 14.14 2.17
CA ASP A 189 20.30 14.99 3.22
C ASP A 189 19.18 15.47 4.15
N ASP A 190 19.50 15.84 5.37
CA ASP A 190 18.60 16.41 6.39
C ASP A 190 17.34 15.57 6.70
N VAL A 191 17.46 14.25 6.58
CA VAL A 191 16.40 13.31 6.95
C VAL A 191 16.87 12.26 7.94
N GLU A 192 15.93 11.68 8.65
CA GLU A 192 16.18 10.47 9.43
C GLU A 192 15.64 9.26 8.66
N VAL A 193 16.53 8.37 8.23
CA VAL A 193 16.14 7.16 7.49
C VAL A 193 15.66 6.10 8.45
N ILE A 194 14.51 5.50 8.15
CA ILE A 194 14.04 4.31 8.86
C ILE A 194 14.82 3.09 8.34
N LYS A 195 16.01 2.86 8.91
CA LYS A 195 16.96 1.79 8.49
C LYS A 195 16.89 0.52 9.32
N ASP A 196 16.53 0.64 10.59
CA ASP A 196 16.55 -0.47 11.52
C ASP A 196 15.47 -1.49 11.19
N PRO A 197 15.65 -2.76 11.60
CA PRO A 197 14.65 -3.78 11.40
C PRO A 197 13.42 -3.45 12.23
N VAL A 198 12.64 -2.50 11.76
CA VAL A 198 11.29 -2.27 12.23
C VAL A 198 10.37 -3.31 11.60
N THR A 199 9.46 -3.85 12.37
CA THR A 199 8.39 -4.68 11.82
C THR A 199 7.52 -3.84 10.88
N ASN A 200 6.81 -4.49 9.97
CA ASN A 200 5.89 -3.77 9.08
C ASN A 200 4.84 -2.94 9.85
N MET A 201 4.38 -3.45 10.99
CA MET A 201 3.43 -2.72 11.82
C MET A 201 4.06 -1.52 12.52
N GLU A 202 5.33 -1.60 12.94
CA GLU A 202 6.09 -0.46 13.45
C GLU A 202 6.30 0.58 12.36
N LEU A 203 6.72 0.17 11.16
CA LEU A 203 6.83 1.08 10.01
C LEU A 203 5.52 1.81 9.75
N VAL A 204 4.42 1.10 9.64
CA VAL A 204 3.10 1.71 9.41
C VAL A 204 2.70 2.66 10.55
N SER A 205 3.15 2.39 11.78
CA SER A 205 2.80 3.20 12.93
C SER A 205 3.39 4.62 12.89
N VAL A 206 4.42 4.90 12.09
CA VAL A 206 4.94 6.26 11.91
C VAL A 206 3.86 7.21 11.40
N LEU A 207 2.96 6.69 10.55
CA LEU A 207 1.86 7.47 10.01
C LEU A 207 0.92 8.01 11.09
N LEU A 208 0.73 7.29 12.21
CA LEU A 208 -0.12 7.73 13.32
C LEU A 208 0.37 9.03 13.98
N HIS A 209 1.64 9.36 13.80
CA HIS A 209 2.30 10.50 14.44
C HIS A 209 2.81 11.53 13.42
N SER A 210 2.64 11.24 12.12
CA SER A 210 3.00 12.19 11.06
C SER A 210 1.91 13.22 10.84
N GLU A 211 2.32 14.46 10.69
CA GLU A 211 1.44 15.57 10.32
C GLU A 211 1.32 15.67 8.80
N LYS A 212 2.42 15.52 8.09
CA LYS A 212 2.48 15.56 6.62
C LYS A 212 3.04 14.27 6.04
N ARG A 213 2.57 13.89 4.85
CA ARG A 213 2.95 12.64 4.18
C ARG A 213 3.04 12.82 2.68
N ILE A 214 4.25 12.61 2.13
CA ILE A 214 4.47 12.52 0.68
C ILE A 214 4.82 11.07 0.36
N LEU A 215 3.93 10.38 -0.28
CA LEU A 215 3.99 8.95 -0.52
C LEU A 215 4.01 8.65 -2.02
N ILE A 216 4.28 7.39 -2.36
CA ILE A 216 4.24 6.85 -3.72
C ILE A 216 3.29 5.66 -3.79
N ASP A 217 3.11 5.07 -4.98
CA ASP A 217 2.38 3.80 -5.12
C ASP A 217 3.12 2.64 -4.43
N SER A 218 2.93 2.55 -3.13
CA SER A 218 3.52 1.51 -2.28
C SER A 218 2.65 1.25 -1.05
N CYS A 219 3.16 0.42 -0.11
CA CYS A 219 2.39 -0.01 1.05
C CYS A 219 1.91 1.15 1.95
N LEU A 220 2.69 2.23 2.08
CA LEU A 220 2.33 3.30 3.00
C LEU A 220 1.11 4.10 2.54
N GLN A 221 0.87 4.31 1.25
CA GLN A 221 -0.35 4.98 0.81
C GLN A 221 -1.60 4.12 1.11
N HIS A 222 -1.49 2.80 1.01
CA HIS A 222 -2.58 1.91 1.42
C HIS A 222 -2.76 1.89 2.94
N ALA A 223 -1.67 1.97 3.70
CA ALA A 223 -1.71 2.05 5.15
C ALA A 223 -2.31 3.39 5.62
N ALA A 224 -1.94 4.49 4.99
CA ALA A 224 -2.51 5.81 5.24
C ALA A 224 -4.02 5.81 5.00
N ALA A 225 -4.49 5.20 3.90
CA ALA A 225 -5.91 5.03 3.64
C ALA A 225 -6.59 4.16 4.72
N ALA A 226 -5.96 3.06 5.14
CA ALA A 226 -6.48 2.17 6.18
C ALA A 226 -6.57 2.84 7.56
N LEU A 227 -5.72 3.83 7.81
CA LEU A 227 -5.70 4.64 9.02
C LEU A 227 -6.52 5.93 8.92
N LYS A 228 -7.12 6.20 7.76
CA LYS A 228 -7.89 7.41 7.45
C LYS A 228 -7.05 8.68 7.54
N MET A 229 -5.82 8.62 7.06
CA MET A 229 -4.86 9.71 7.05
C MET A 229 -4.65 10.20 5.61
N PRO A 230 -5.27 11.29 5.17
CA PRO A 230 -5.02 11.88 3.86
C PRO A 230 -3.53 12.08 3.63
N SER A 231 -3.10 11.96 2.38
CA SER A 231 -1.68 12.06 2.03
C SER A 231 -1.53 12.55 0.59
N VAL A 232 -0.45 13.22 0.28
CA VAL A 232 -0.07 13.48 -1.11
C VAL A 232 0.61 12.22 -1.66
N VAL A 233 0.10 11.68 -2.76
CA VAL A 233 0.62 10.45 -3.37
C VAL A 233 1.06 10.73 -4.81
N LEU A 234 2.35 10.49 -5.08
CA LEU A 234 2.94 10.67 -6.40
C LEU A 234 2.84 9.39 -7.23
N TRP A 235 2.36 9.54 -8.45
CA TRP A 235 2.10 8.44 -9.38
C TRP A 235 2.96 8.57 -10.61
N ASN A 236 3.98 7.74 -10.70
CA ASN A 236 4.89 7.75 -11.84
C ASN A 236 4.36 6.84 -12.98
N GLY A 237 4.64 5.55 -12.93
CA GLY A 237 4.25 4.61 -13.99
C GLY A 237 3.05 3.73 -13.66
N THR A 238 2.46 3.84 -12.47
CA THR A 238 1.28 3.09 -12.05
C THR A 238 0.03 3.96 -12.05
N SER A 239 -1.15 3.34 -12.05
CA SER A 239 -2.42 4.04 -12.17
C SER A 239 -3.06 4.32 -10.81
N SER A 240 -3.21 5.60 -10.46
CA SER A 240 -3.99 6.01 -9.28
C SER A 240 -5.46 5.60 -9.36
N LYS A 241 -6.00 5.47 -10.57
CA LYS A 241 -7.38 5.00 -10.79
C LYS A 241 -7.57 3.54 -10.32
N VAL A 242 -6.52 2.72 -10.40
CA VAL A 242 -6.57 1.30 -10.01
C VAL A 242 -6.14 1.11 -8.56
N PHE A 243 -5.02 1.72 -8.17
CA PHE A 243 -4.38 1.47 -6.87
C PHE A 243 -4.55 2.60 -5.86
N GLY A 244 -4.97 3.79 -6.30
CA GLY A 244 -5.15 4.96 -5.45
C GLY A 244 -6.44 4.93 -4.63
N TRP A 245 -6.51 5.87 -3.70
CA TRP A 245 -7.68 6.11 -2.85
C TRP A 245 -8.12 7.56 -3.01
N ASP A 246 -9.42 7.79 -3.13
CA ASP A 246 -9.99 9.13 -3.37
C ASP A 246 -9.74 10.11 -2.21
N MET A 247 -9.42 9.60 -1.03
CA MET A 247 -9.07 10.41 0.13
C MET A 247 -7.68 11.04 0.05
N HIS A 248 -6.83 10.58 -0.85
CA HIS A 248 -5.49 11.13 -1.07
C HIS A 248 -5.50 12.18 -2.18
N THR A 249 -4.58 13.14 -2.08
CA THR A 249 -4.27 14.03 -3.20
C THR A 249 -3.33 13.27 -4.15
N ASN A 250 -3.90 12.70 -5.21
CA ASN A 250 -3.17 11.88 -6.18
C ASN A 250 -2.58 12.76 -7.27
N ILE A 251 -1.26 12.87 -7.34
CA ILE A 251 -0.53 13.69 -8.33
C ILE A 251 0.16 12.78 -9.34
N PRO A 252 -0.33 12.68 -10.59
CA PRO A 252 0.34 11.92 -11.63
C PRO A 252 1.55 12.67 -12.18
N ALA A 253 2.58 11.91 -12.58
CA ALA A 253 3.70 12.44 -13.34
C ALA A 253 3.24 13.04 -14.67
N LYS A 254 3.97 14.04 -15.15
CA LYS A 254 3.80 14.57 -16.51
C LYS A 254 4.02 13.44 -17.51
N LYS A 255 3.18 13.31 -18.52
CA LYS A 255 3.37 12.28 -19.53
C LYS A 255 4.61 12.59 -20.37
N PRO A 256 5.54 11.64 -20.52
CA PRO A 256 6.72 11.85 -21.36
C PRO A 256 6.31 12.05 -22.82
N ALA A 257 6.93 13.01 -23.50
CA ALA A 257 6.62 13.36 -24.88
C ALA A 257 6.85 12.22 -25.90
N LYS A 258 7.63 11.20 -25.54
CA LYS A 258 8.05 10.10 -26.44
C LYS A 258 7.65 8.71 -25.95
N MET A 259 6.68 8.60 -25.06
CA MET A 259 6.31 7.31 -24.51
C MET A 259 5.61 6.42 -25.53
N LYS A 260 6.32 5.42 -26.05
CA LYS A 260 5.78 4.28 -26.79
C LYS A 260 5.84 3.01 -25.93
N LEU A 261 5.44 3.13 -24.68
CA LEU A 261 5.41 1.95 -23.83
C LEU A 261 4.03 1.34 -23.90
N PRO A 262 3.93 0.06 -24.28
CA PRO A 262 2.65 -0.62 -24.35
C PRO A 262 2.04 -0.76 -22.94
N ASN A 263 0.73 -0.93 -22.83
CA ASN A 263 0.02 -1.03 -21.57
C ASN A 263 0.37 -2.32 -20.82
N SER A 264 0.87 -2.19 -19.61
CA SER A 264 1.08 -3.31 -18.70
C SER A 264 -0.15 -3.57 -17.83
N VAL A 265 -0.33 -4.79 -17.39
CA VAL A 265 -1.37 -5.15 -16.41
C VAL A 265 -1.15 -4.50 -15.04
N LEU A 266 0.07 -4.09 -14.72
CA LEU A 266 0.43 -3.47 -13.45
C LEU A 266 0.70 -1.97 -13.58
N PHE A 267 1.20 -1.53 -14.76
CA PHE A 267 1.63 -0.17 -15.02
C PHE A 267 0.84 0.43 -16.17
N ASP A 268 0.90 1.75 -16.34
CA ASP A 268 0.29 2.41 -17.49
C ASP A 268 1.07 2.22 -18.80
N PHE A 269 2.07 1.34 -18.79
CA PHE A 269 2.86 0.91 -19.95
C PHE A 269 3.19 -0.58 -19.88
N ASP A 270 3.51 -1.20 -21.01
CA ASP A 270 3.70 -2.65 -21.12
C ASP A 270 5.15 -3.08 -20.86
N PHE A 271 5.30 -4.19 -20.15
CA PHE A 271 6.56 -4.85 -19.90
C PHE A 271 6.53 -6.25 -20.53
N THR A 272 6.92 -6.34 -21.76
CA THR A 272 6.99 -7.62 -22.48
C THR A 272 8.32 -8.35 -22.30
N GLY A 273 8.94 -8.25 -21.14
CA GLY A 273 10.22 -8.91 -20.84
C GLY A 273 11.45 -8.22 -21.46
N VAL A 274 11.27 -7.05 -22.05
CA VAL A 274 12.35 -6.19 -22.52
C VAL A 274 12.62 -5.12 -21.45
N GLU A 275 13.87 -4.80 -21.18
CA GLU A 275 14.22 -3.64 -20.35
C GLU A 275 13.57 -2.41 -20.94
N ALA A 276 12.64 -1.81 -20.20
CA ALA A 276 12.12 -0.52 -20.57
C ALA A 276 13.14 0.54 -20.17
N GLU A 277 13.58 1.32 -21.12
CA GLU A 277 14.37 2.50 -20.84
C GLU A 277 13.55 3.50 -20.03
N TYR A 278 14.23 4.28 -19.19
CA TYR A 278 13.62 5.38 -18.47
C TYR A 278 12.98 6.34 -19.49
N PRO A 279 11.66 6.57 -19.42
CA PRO A 279 10.94 7.24 -20.50
C PRO A 279 11.07 8.77 -20.46
N TYR A 280 11.60 9.32 -19.40
CA TYR A 280 11.75 10.75 -19.20
C TYR A 280 13.13 11.17 -19.72
N VAL A 281 13.17 12.17 -20.57
CA VAL A 281 14.40 12.60 -21.30
C VAL A 281 15.13 13.70 -20.55
N ASP A 282 14.41 14.38 -19.68
CA ASP A 282 14.87 15.55 -18.97
C ASP A 282 15.21 15.23 -17.51
N GLU A 283 15.78 16.18 -16.81
CA GLU A 283 16.20 16.08 -15.43
C GLU A 283 15.04 15.64 -14.52
N ASP A 284 15.35 14.84 -13.52
CA ASP A 284 14.38 14.15 -12.66
C ASP A 284 13.39 15.08 -11.92
N ASP A 285 13.71 16.36 -11.76
CA ASP A 285 12.84 17.34 -11.11
C ASP A 285 11.68 17.81 -12.01
N GLU A 286 11.74 17.55 -13.32
CA GLU A 286 10.69 17.95 -14.26
C GLU A 286 9.51 16.97 -14.38
N ILE A 287 9.65 15.73 -13.88
CA ILE A 287 8.62 14.70 -13.98
C ILE A 287 7.35 15.12 -13.24
N PHE A 288 7.50 15.82 -12.13
CA PHE A 288 6.41 16.38 -11.34
C PHE A 288 6.52 17.90 -11.26
N ASP A 289 5.40 18.53 -10.97
CA ASP A 289 5.31 19.95 -10.69
C ASP A 289 5.53 20.15 -9.17
N PHE A 290 6.69 20.72 -8.81
CA PHE A 290 7.08 20.94 -7.42
C PHE A 290 6.08 21.83 -6.68
N ASP A 291 5.69 22.97 -7.25
CA ASP A 291 4.80 23.93 -6.59
C ASP A 291 3.42 23.30 -6.33
N LYS A 292 2.96 22.47 -7.25
CA LYS A 292 1.72 21.73 -7.08
C LYS A 292 1.78 20.71 -5.94
N ILE A 293 2.96 20.07 -5.73
CA ILE A 293 3.13 19.15 -4.61
C ILE A 293 3.12 19.94 -3.30
N VAL A 294 3.87 21.03 -3.22
CA VAL A 294 3.92 21.91 -2.04
C VAL A 294 2.52 22.42 -1.70
N GLU A 295 1.80 22.97 -2.67
CA GLU A 295 0.42 23.43 -2.47
C GLU A 295 -0.51 22.33 -1.94
N ALA A 296 -0.33 21.10 -2.41
CA ALA A 296 -1.13 19.95 -1.95
C ALA A 296 -0.78 19.56 -0.52
N VAL A 297 0.52 19.51 -0.18
CA VAL A 297 1.01 19.18 1.18
C VAL A 297 0.57 20.24 2.18
N ASP A 298 0.65 21.52 1.84
CA ASP A 298 0.29 22.61 2.74
C ASP A 298 -1.21 22.64 3.04
N LYS A 299 -2.04 22.19 2.09
CA LYS A 299 -3.51 22.08 2.26
C LYS A 299 -3.94 20.87 3.10
N GLU A 300 -3.09 19.86 3.23
CA GLU A 300 -3.38 18.72 4.12
C GLU A 300 -3.27 19.17 5.58
N SER A 301 -4.40 19.24 6.24
CA SER A 301 -4.52 19.57 7.67
C SER A 301 -4.84 18.33 8.50
#